data_ad8fb4c1e2340115f140e1b41901d839
#
_entry.id   ad8fb4c1e2340115f140e1b41901d839
#
_cell.length_a   1.000
_cell.length_b   1.000
_cell.length_c   1.000
_cell.angle_alpha   90.00
_cell.angle_beta   90.00
_cell.angle_gamma   90.00
#
_symmetry.space_group_name_H-M   'P 1'
#
loop_
_entity.id
_entity.type
_entity.pdbx_description
1 polymer ?
#
loop_
_entity_poly.entity_id
_entity_poly.type
_entity_poly.pdbx_seq_one_letter_code
_entity_poly.pdbx_strand_id
1 'polypeptide(L)'
;LVHEAGLTQDDVPLLVVTFGKALGVAGAAVVGRADLVDSLLQRARTFIYDTAAPPLLSATCTAALDLLQHDPSPLARLHANIARLRAGLAAAGIAATSTTPI
;
A
#
# COMPACT_ATOMS: atom_id res chain seq x y z
N LEU A 1 -0.89 0.93 8.67
CA LEU A 1 -0.78 2.23 9.38
C LEU A 1 -2.15 2.75 9.82
N VAL A 2 -3.08 3.12 8.90
CA VAL A 2 -4.39 3.68 9.26
C VAL A 2 -5.16 2.71 10.16
N HIS A 3 -5.31 1.48 9.75
CA HIS A 3 -5.98 0.43 10.51
C HIS A 3 -5.26 0.12 11.85
N GLU A 4 -3.95 0.01 11.85
CA GLU A 4 -3.13 -0.24 13.06
C GLU A 4 -3.20 0.91 14.06
N ALA A 5 -3.36 2.15 13.56
CA ALA A 5 -3.55 3.34 14.39
C ALA A 5 -5.00 3.48 14.91
N GLY A 6 -5.90 2.57 14.55
CA GLY A 6 -7.31 2.64 14.92
C GLY A 6 -8.07 3.79 14.26
N LEU A 7 -7.52 4.37 13.19
CA LEU A 7 -8.13 5.48 12.48
C LEU A 7 -9.23 4.98 11.53
N THR A 8 -10.26 5.80 11.39
CA THR A 8 -11.42 5.55 10.55
C THR A 8 -11.38 6.38 9.26
N GLN A 9 -12.37 6.21 8.40
CA GLN A 9 -12.55 7.04 7.21
C GLN A 9 -12.88 8.51 7.54
N ASP A 10 -13.41 8.78 8.73
CA ASP A 10 -13.68 10.16 9.17
C ASP A 10 -12.38 10.87 9.58
N ASP A 11 -11.42 10.13 10.13
CA ASP A 11 -10.10 10.66 10.50
C ASP A 11 -9.20 10.81 9.27
N VAL A 12 -9.29 9.87 8.32
CA VAL A 12 -8.50 9.87 7.08
C VAL A 12 -9.45 9.72 5.90
N PRO A 13 -10.09 10.81 5.45
CA PRO A 13 -11.15 10.75 4.44
C PRO A 13 -10.66 10.37 3.04
N LEU A 14 -9.37 10.58 2.75
CA LEU A 14 -8.71 10.17 1.50
C LEU A 14 -7.35 9.56 1.79
N LEU A 15 -7.01 8.51 1.06
CA LEU A 15 -5.71 7.85 1.10
C LEU A 15 -5.18 7.64 -0.31
N VAL A 16 -3.91 8.00 -0.53
CA VAL A 16 -3.20 7.68 -1.77
C VAL A 16 -2.41 6.39 -1.55
N VAL A 17 -2.69 5.39 -2.35
CA VAL A 17 -2.03 4.08 -2.31
C VAL A 17 -1.22 3.87 -3.59
N THR A 18 0.11 3.78 -3.46
CA THR A 18 0.98 3.47 -4.59
C THR A 18 1.11 1.97 -4.79
N PHE A 19 1.04 1.50 -6.04
CA PHE A 19 1.08 0.07 -6.38
C PHE A 19 2.49 -0.47 -6.61
N GLY A 20 3.48 0.40 -6.81
CA GLY A 20 4.85 0.03 -7.17
C GLY A 20 5.66 -0.66 -6.06
N LYS A 21 5.10 -0.82 -4.86
CA LYS A 21 5.74 -1.49 -3.72
C LYS A 21 5.14 -2.87 -3.48
N ALA A 22 4.30 -3.02 -2.48
CA ALA A 22 3.74 -4.32 -2.08
C ALA A 22 2.95 -5.04 -3.20
N LEU A 23 2.27 -4.29 -4.06
CA LEU A 23 1.52 -4.87 -5.18
C LEU A 23 2.39 -5.15 -6.42
N GLY A 24 3.58 -4.57 -6.52
CA GLY A 24 4.51 -4.79 -7.64
C GLY A 24 3.99 -4.32 -9.01
N VAL A 25 3.05 -3.38 -9.04
CA VAL A 25 2.39 -2.88 -10.25
C VAL A 25 2.61 -1.38 -10.38
N ALA A 26 2.82 -0.88 -11.59
CA ALA A 26 2.89 0.55 -11.84
C ALA A 26 1.53 1.23 -11.57
N GLY A 27 1.57 2.43 -10.99
CA GLY A 27 0.38 3.24 -10.73
C GLY A 27 0.11 3.50 -9.27
N ALA A 28 -1.04 4.13 -9.04
CA ALA A 28 -1.55 4.46 -7.71
C ALA A 28 -3.08 4.58 -7.76
N ALA A 29 -3.71 4.52 -6.60
CA ALA A 29 -5.13 4.83 -6.45
C ALA A 29 -5.33 5.87 -5.36
N VAL A 30 -6.39 6.64 -5.50
CA VAL A 30 -6.97 7.42 -4.42
C VAL A 30 -8.21 6.69 -3.93
N VAL A 31 -8.23 6.34 -2.67
CA VAL A 31 -9.33 5.61 -2.02
C VAL A 31 -9.86 6.41 -0.84
N GLY A 32 -11.15 6.33 -0.57
CA GLY A 32 -11.74 7.08 0.55
C GLY A 32 -13.22 7.37 0.36
N ARG A 33 -13.68 8.47 0.96
CA ARG A 33 -15.07 8.89 0.89
C ARG A 33 -15.52 9.12 -0.56
N ALA A 34 -16.68 8.58 -0.91
CA ALA A 34 -17.19 8.59 -2.28
C ALA A 34 -17.37 10.02 -2.82
N ASP A 35 -17.91 10.94 -2.02
CA ASP A 35 -18.11 12.34 -2.39
C ASP A 35 -16.82 13.07 -2.74
N LEU A 36 -15.74 12.75 -2.02
CA LEU A 36 -14.41 13.33 -2.28
C LEU A 36 -13.76 12.70 -3.51
N VAL A 37 -13.88 11.38 -3.67
CA VAL A 37 -13.38 10.67 -4.87
C VAL A 37 -14.11 11.16 -6.12
N ASP A 38 -15.43 11.30 -6.07
CA ASP A 38 -16.22 11.84 -7.18
C ASP A 38 -15.83 13.28 -7.51
N SER A 39 -15.59 14.11 -6.48
CA SER A 39 -15.08 15.47 -6.69
C SER A 39 -13.73 15.50 -7.40
N LEU A 40 -12.82 14.57 -7.04
CA LEU A 40 -11.52 14.44 -7.71
C LEU A 40 -11.67 13.99 -9.17
N LEU A 41 -12.52 13.01 -9.44
CA LEU A 41 -12.80 12.54 -10.81
C LEU A 41 -13.28 13.67 -11.72
N GLN A 42 -14.08 14.60 -11.18
CA GLN A 42 -14.65 15.72 -11.95
C GLN A 42 -13.75 16.95 -12.03
N ARG A 43 -12.76 17.10 -11.16
CA ARG A 43 -12.00 18.36 -11.01
C ARG A 43 -10.48 18.21 -11.10
N ALA A 44 -9.93 17.02 -10.92
CA ALA A 44 -8.49 16.80 -10.97
C ALA A 44 -8.01 16.86 -12.44
N ARG A 45 -7.45 18.00 -12.82
CA ARG A 45 -6.98 18.23 -14.20
C ARG A 45 -5.94 17.21 -14.64
N THR A 46 -5.06 16.79 -13.74
CA THR A 46 -4.06 15.76 -13.99
C THR A 46 -4.65 14.38 -14.27
N PHE A 47 -5.87 14.11 -13.81
CA PHE A 47 -6.61 12.88 -14.11
C PHE A 47 -7.46 13.03 -15.39
N ILE A 48 -8.17 14.14 -15.54
CA ILE A 48 -9.11 14.37 -16.66
C ILE A 48 -8.39 14.42 -18.00
N TYR A 49 -7.19 15.00 -18.04
CA TYR A 49 -6.41 15.22 -19.26
C TYR A 49 -5.27 14.22 -19.43
N ASP A 50 -5.26 13.15 -18.65
CA ASP A 50 -4.28 12.08 -18.78
C ASP A 50 -4.81 10.95 -19.69
N THR A 51 -3.88 10.17 -20.22
CA THR A 51 -4.22 8.98 -21.01
C THR A 51 -4.57 7.84 -20.04
N ALA A 52 -5.65 7.11 -20.35
CA ALA A 52 -6.06 5.97 -19.55
C ALA A 52 -4.93 4.94 -19.41
N ALA A 53 -4.74 4.45 -18.19
CA ALA A 53 -3.77 3.40 -17.93
C ALA A 53 -4.11 2.11 -18.70
N PRO A 54 -3.12 1.36 -19.20
CA PRO A 54 -3.35 0.09 -19.85
C PRO A 54 -4.20 -0.86 -18.97
N PRO A 55 -5.23 -1.51 -19.51
CA PRO A 55 -6.10 -2.42 -18.74
C PRO A 55 -5.34 -3.56 -18.03
N LEU A 56 -4.19 -3.95 -18.57
CA LEU A 56 -3.32 -4.96 -17.97
C LEU A 56 -2.85 -4.54 -16.56
N LEU A 57 -2.58 -3.26 -16.32
CA LEU A 57 -2.17 -2.77 -14.98
C LEU A 57 -3.29 -2.96 -13.97
N SER A 58 -4.53 -2.65 -14.34
CA SER A 58 -5.70 -2.85 -13.47
C SER A 58 -5.92 -4.33 -13.18
N ALA A 59 -5.84 -5.19 -14.20
CA ALA A 59 -5.98 -6.64 -14.04
C ALA A 59 -4.89 -7.22 -13.12
N THR A 60 -3.63 -6.79 -13.30
CA THR A 60 -2.51 -7.22 -12.45
C THR A 60 -2.68 -6.74 -11.01
N CYS A 61 -3.15 -5.51 -10.81
CA CYS A 61 -3.42 -4.97 -9.48
C CYS A 61 -4.53 -5.78 -8.78
N THR A 62 -5.61 -6.09 -9.48
CA THR A 62 -6.69 -6.94 -8.95
C THR A 62 -6.17 -8.32 -8.54
N ALA A 63 -5.40 -8.98 -9.41
CA ALA A 63 -4.81 -10.28 -9.10
C ALA A 63 -3.87 -10.22 -7.89
N ALA A 64 -3.08 -9.15 -7.74
CA ALA A 64 -2.21 -8.96 -6.57
C ALA A 64 -3.02 -8.76 -5.27
N LEU A 65 -4.11 -8.01 -5.33
CA LEU A 65 -5.02 -7.82 -4.19
C LEU A 65 -5.71 -9.13 -3.80
N ASP A 66 -6.21 -9.89 -4.78
CA ASP A 66 -6.83 -11.20 -4.55
C ASP A 66 -5.85 -12.17 -3.87
N LEU A 67 -4.60 -12.18 -4.33
CA LEU A 67 -3.55 -12.99 -3.73
C LEU A 67 -3.31 -12.60 -2.26
N LEU A 68 -3.18 -11.32 -1.96
CA LEU A 68 -2.96 -10.84 -0.60
C LEU A 68 -4.15 -11.09 0.33
N GLN A 69 -5.37 -11.10 -0.20
CA GLN A 69 -6.58 -11.41 0.59
C GLN A 69 -6.70 -12.90 0.93
N HIS A 70 -6.26 -13.78 0.03
CA HIS A 70 -6.44 -15.22 0.17
C HIS A 70 -5.20 -15.97 0.66
N ASP A 71 -4.01 -15.37 0.54
CA ASP A 71 -2.74 -15.97 0.99
C ASP A 71 -2.00 -15.04 1.97
N PRO A 72 -2.05 -15.29 3.28
CA PRO A 72 -1.31 -14.52 4.27
C PRO A 72 0.20 -14.84 4.31
N SER A 73 0.66 -15.86 3.56
CA SER A 73 2.04 -16.35 3.67
C SER A 73 3.11 -15.33 3.25
N PRO A 74 2.91 -14.45 2.25
CA PRO A 74 3.91 -13.42 1.91
C PRO A 74 4.15 -12.45 3.06
N LEU A 75 3.09 -12.02 3.75
CA LEU A 75 3.18 -11.11 4.89
C LEU A 75 3.85 -11.80 6.09
N ALA A 76 3.49 -13.05 6.38
CA ALA A 76 4.12 -13.84 7.45
C ALA A 76 5.62 -14.03 7.20
N ARG A 77 6.03 -14.33 5.95
CA ARG A 77 7.46 -14.44 5.58
C ARG A 77 8.19 -13.10 5.73
N LEU A 78 7.56 -12.00 5.36
CA LEU A 78 8.14 -10.67 5.55
C LEU A 78 8.44 -10.41 7.03
N HIS A 79 7.47 -10.62 7.91
CA HIS A 79 7.66 -10.43 9.36
C HIS A 79 8.75 -11.36 9.93
N ALA A 80 8.80 -12.61 9.52
CA ALA A 80 9.84 -13.55 9.92
C ALA A 80 11.23 -13.08 9.47
N ASN A 81 11.36 -12.58 8.24
CA ASN A 81 12.63 -12.05 7.71
C ASN A 81 13.06 -10.78 8.46
N ILE A 82 12.13 -9.89 8.81
CA ILE A 82 12.42 -8.69 9.62
C ILE A 82 12.93 -9.09 10.99
N ALA A 83 12.28 -10.03 11.66
CA ALA A 83 12.71 -10.51 12.98
C ALA A 83 14.13 -11.14 12.90
N ARG A 84 14.38 -11.95 11.87
CA ARG A 84 15.69 -12.58 11.63
C ARG A 84 16.79 -11.55 11.37
N LEU A 85 16.50 -10.53 10.54
CA LEU A 85 17.46 -9.46 10.26
C LEU A 85 17.79 -8.67 11.53
N ARG A 86 16.79 -8.30 12.30
CA ARG A 86 16.98 -7.54 13.56
C ARG A 86 17.80 -8.34 14.59
N ALA A 87 17.51 -9.62 14.73
CA ALA A 87 18.28 -10.48 15.61
C ALA A 87 19.75 -10.57 15.14
N GLY A 88 20.00 -10.67 13.86
CA GLY A 88 21.37 -10.67 13.29
C GLY A 88 22.11 -9.36 13.52
N LEU A 89 21.44 -8.22 13.33
CA LEU A 89 22.01 -6.90 13.60
C LEU A 89 22.35 -6.73 15.08
N ALA A 90 21.45 -7.12 15.98
CA ALA A 90 21.68 -7.07 17.42
C ALA A 90 22.86 -7.94 17.84
N ALA A 91 22.98 -9.17 17.29
CA ALA A 91 24.12 -10.06 17.52
C ALA A 91 25.44 -9.48 17.02
N ALA A 92 25.40 -8.66 15.98
CA ALA A 92 26.56 -7.95 15.42
C ALA A 92 26.87 -6.63 16.15
N GLY A 93 26.12 -6.25 17.20
CA GLY A 93 26.28 -4.99 17.93
C GLY A 93 25.78 -3.76 17.18
N ILE A 94 24.98 -3.95 16.12
CA ILE A 94 24.40 -2.87 15.31
C ILE A 94 23.00 -2.55 15.84
N ALA A 95 22.80 -1.31 16.31
CA ALA A 95 21.51 -0.87 16.80
C ALA A 95 20.53 -0.64 15.64
N ALA A 96 19.42 -1.39 15.59
CA ALA A 96 18.29 -1.09 14.73
C ALA A 96 17.36 -0.13 15.46
N THR A 97 17.33 1.13 15.04
CA THR A 97 16.56 2.20 15.72
C THR A 97 15.08 2.22 15.33
N SER A 98 14.72 1.64 14.17
CA SER A 98 13.34 1.60 13.68
C SER A 98 12.56 0.42 14.28
N THR A 99 11.34 0.68 14.72
CA THR A 99 10.37 -0.35 15.12
C THR A 99 9.51 -0.83 13.93
N THR A 100 9.58 -0.11 12.79
CA THR A 100 8.85 -0.43 11.56
C THR A 100 9.61 -1.43 10.69
N PRO A 101 8.96 -2.08 9.72
CA PRO A 101 9.61 -2.98 8.76
C PRO A 101 10.64 -2.32 7.83
N ILE A 102 10.77 -1.01 7.90
CA ILE A 102 11.62 -0.19 7.03
C ILE A 102 12.78 0.37 7.84
#